data_44e5a4e7e25e89aa76815920db9bdadb
#
_entry.id   44e5a4e7e25e89aa76815920db9bdadb
#
_cell.length_a   1.000
_cell.length_b   1.000
_cell.length_c   1.000
_cell.angle_alpha   90.00
_cell.angle_beta   90.00
_cell.angle_gamma   90.00
#
_symmetry.space_group_name_H-M   'P 1'
#
loop_
_entity.id
_entity.type
_entity.pdbx_description
1 polymer ?
#
loop_
_entity_poly.entity_id
_entity_poly.type
_entity_poly.pdbx_seq_one_letter_code
_entity_poly.pdbx_strand_id
1 'polypeptide(L)'
;KHWSRGLGDVYKRQVKRAGPLGAGHAMKSLNNYVSAAGLIASFEALNTAKKYGIEARNFIEIINGATGKNNTTEVKLEKFVVSEKYNAGFALDLMIKDVSIAHQLIQKMSSDNPLSKQVLAYLENSYKILGKNSDHTEVFKVLKN
;
A
#
# COMPACT_ATOMS: atom_id res chain seq x y z
N LYS A 1 20.68 -6.61 -4.23
CA LYS A 1 21.20 -5.30 -4.63
C LYS A 1 20.99 -5.00 -6.11
N HIS A 2 21.32 -5.94 -6.98
CA HIS A 2 21.09 -5.77 -8.42
C HIS A 2 19.62 -5.57 -8.73
N TRP A 3 18.76 -6.31 -8.04
CA TRP A 3 17.32 -6.22 -8.21
C TRP A 3 16.81 -4.82 -7.84
N SER A 4 17.19 -4.32 -6.66
CA SER A 4 16.74 -3.01 -6.22
C SER A 4 17.31 -1.88 -7.09
N ARG A 5 18.54 -2.02 -7.57
CA ARG A 5 19.14 -1.06 -8.48
C ARG A 5 18.41 -1.03 -9.82
N GLY A 6 18.09 -2.21 -10.37
CA GLY A 6 17.33 -2.32 -11.62
C GLY A 6 15.96 -1.66 -11.54
N LEU A 7 15.25 -1.88 -10.44
CA LEU A 7 13.96 -1.24 -10.20
C LEU A 7 14.09 0.27 -10.09
N GLY A 8 15.13 0.76 -9.40
CA GLY A 8 15.39 2.18 -9.28
C GLY A 8 15.64 2.83 -10.62
N ASP A 9 16.41 2.18 -11.48
CA ASP A 9 16.72 2.70 -12.82
C ASP A 9 15.48 2.72 -13.71
N VAL A 10 14.67 1.68 -13.67
CA VAL A 10 13.41 1.62 -14.43
C VAL A 10 12.47 2.73 -13.96
N TYR A 11 12.32 2.89 -12.66
CA TYR A 11 11.47 3.92 -12.08
C TYR A 11 11.94 5.31 -12.51
N LYS A 12 13.22 5.58 -12.43
CA LYS A 12 13.80 6.88 -12.83
C LYS A 12 13.53 7.20 -14.29
N ARG A 13 13.65 6.21 -15.17
CA ARG A 13 13.36 6.40 -16.59
C ARG A 13 11.89 6.70 -16.84
N GLN A 14 11.01 5.99 -16.15
CA GLN A 14 9.57 6.22 -16.25
C GLN A 14 9.19 7.61 -15.75
N VAL A 15 9.80 8.05 -14.67
CA VAL A 15 9.57 9.37 -14.08
C VAL A 15 9.97 10.47 -15.05
N LYS A 16 11.10 10.33 -15.74
CA LYS A 16 11.52 11.31 -16.76
C LYS A 16 10.53 11.45 -17.90
N ARG A 17 9.80 10.39 -18.23
CA ARG A 17 8.78 10.40 -19.28
C ARG A 17 7.42 10.90 -18.78
N ALA A 18 7.25 11.07 -17.49
CA ALA A 18 5.97 11.44 -16.93
C ALA A 18 5.51 12.84 -17.31
N GLY A 19 6.44 13.70 -17.78
CA GLY A 19 6.05 15.00 -18.28
C GLY A 19 6.74 16.15 -17.57
N PRO A 20 6.04 17.22 -17.25
CA PRO A 20 6.63 18.50 -16.82
C PRO A 20 7.39 18.40 -15.51
N LEU A 21 8.08 19.48 -15.19
CA LEU A 21 8.83 19.63 -13.94
C LEU A 21 7.94 19.33 -12.73
N GLY A 22 8.45 18.55 -11.81
CA GLY A 22 7.70 18.11 -10.64
C GLY A 22 6.90 16.83 -10.83
N ALA A 23 6.77 16.34 -12.08
CA ALA A 23 6.02 15.12 -12.37
C ALA A 23 6.59 13.90 -11.66
N GLY A 24 7.91 13.88 -11.41
CA GLY A 24 8.54 12.79 -10.69
C GLY A 24 8.04 12.62 -9.26
N HIS A 25 7.94 13.72 -8.54
CA HIS A 25 7.43 13.70 -7.17
C HIS A 25 5.94 13.36 -7.13
N ALA A 26 5.18 13.90 -8.09
CA ALA A 26 3.77 13.58 -8.22
C ALA A 26 3.57 12.09 -8.45
N MET A 27 4.31 11.50 -9.39
CA MET A 27 4.20 10.08 -9.71
C MET A 27 4.57 9.19 -8.53
N LYS A 28 5.61 9.55 -7.79
CA LYS A 28 5.99 8.79 -6.60
C LYS A 28 4.84 8.74 -5.59
N SER A 29 4.26 9.89 -5.29
CA SER A 29 3.18 9.98 -4.31
C SER A 29 1.91 9.27 -4.80
N LEU A 30 1.57 9.42 -6.07
CA LEU A 30 0.41 8.75 -6.66
C LEU A 30 0.61 7.24 -6.67
N ASN A 31 1.80 6.78 -7.02
CA ASN A 31 2.12 5.35 -6.96
C ASN A 31 1.92 4.80 -5.54
N ASN A 32 2.44 5.52 -4.56
CA ASN A 32 2.32 5.06 -3.17
C ASN A 32 0.89 5.11 -2.66
N TYR A 33 0.09 6.04 -3.16
CA TYR A 33 -1.34 6.06 -2.86
C TYR A 33 -2.04 4.82 -3.43
N VAL A 34 -1.78 4.48 -4.68
CA VAL A 34 -2.38 3.28 -5.31
C VAL A 34 -1.94 2.02 -4.55
N SER A 35 -0.66 1.96 -4.19
CA SER A 35 -0.12 0.85 -3.40
C SER A 35 -0.81 0.74 -2.04
N ALA A 36 -1.01 1.86 -1.36
CA ALA A 36 -1.68 1.89 -0.05
C ALA A 36 -3.15 1.47 -0.14
N ALA A 37 -3.85 1.93 -1.17
CA ALA A 37 -5.25 1.55 -1.39
C ALA A 37 -5.36 0.04 -1.62
N GLY A 38 -4.48 -0.50 -2.44
CA GLY A 38 -4.41 -1.95 -2.68
C GLY A 38 -4.08 -2.73 -1.42
N LEU A 39 -3.20 -2.20 -0.60
CA LEU A 39 -2.82 -2.80 0.68
C LEU A 39 -4.05 -2.92 1.61
N ILE A 40 -4.75 -1.83 1.81
CA ILE A 40 -5.92 -1.79 2.69
C ILE A 40 -7.01 -2.75 2.20
N ALA A 41 -7.32 -2.69 0.90
CA ALA A 41 -8.33 -3.57 0.31
C ALA A 41 -7.95 -5.04 0.46
N SER A 42 -6.68 -5.36 0.21
CA SER A 42 -6.18 -6.74 0.33
C SER A 42 -6.21 -7.23 1.77
N PHE A 43 -5.88 -6.36 2.71
CA PHE A 43 -5.91 -6.69 4.14
C PHE A 43 -7.34 -6.96 4.62
N GLU A 44 -8.28 -6.10 4.24
CA GLU A 44 -9.68 -6.30 4.59
C GLU A 44 -10.23 -7.60 4.00
N ALA A 45 -9.90 -7.86 2.75
CA ALA A 45 -10.36 -9.06 2.07
C ALA A 45 -9.78 -10.33 2.72
N LEU A 46 -8.49 -10.34 3.03
CA LEU A 46 -7.87 -11.47 3.71
C LEU A 46 -8.47 -11.70 5.09
N ASN A 47 -8.63 -10.63 5.86
CA ASN A 47 -9.22 -10.73 7.19
C ASN A 47 -10.63 -11.29 7.15
N THR A 48 -11.43 -10.83 6.19
CA THR A 48 -12.81 -11.32 5.98
C THR A 48 -12.81 -12.79 5.55
N ALA A 49 -11.93 -13.14 4.61
CA ALA A 49 -11.82 -14.52 4.12
C ALA A 49 -11.46 -15.48 5.26
N LYS A 50 -10.52 -15.09 6.11
CA LYS A 50 -10.13 -15.91 7.27
C LYS A 50 -11.30 -16.10 8.24
N LYS A 51 -12.05 -15.05 8.51
CA LYS A 51 -13.22 -15.15 9.39
C LYS A 51 -14.33 -16.00 8.79
N TYR A 52 -14.44 -16.03 7.48
CA TYR A 52 -15.41 -16.86 6.75
C TYR A 52 -14.99 -18.33 6.75
N GLY A 53 -13.75 -18.64 7.03
CA GLY A 53 -13.22 -19.99 7.05
C GLY A 53 -12.32 -20.36 5.88
N ILE A 54 -11.90 -19.37 5.09
CA ILE A 54 -10.95 -19.59 3.99
C ILE A 54 -9.54 -19.45 4.54
N GLU A 55 -8.72 -20.46 4.32
CA GLU A 55 -7.32 -20.39 4.77
C GLU A 55 -6.56 -19.31 4.00
N ALA A 56 -5.67 -18.61 4.70
CA ALA A 56 -4.89 -17.52 4.12
C ALA A 56 -4.13 -17.96 2.86
N ARG A 57 -3.52 -19.14 2.90
CA ARG A 57 -2.77 -19.66 1.74
C ARG A 57 -3.66 -19.80 0.52
N ASN A 58 -4.87 -20.33 0.71
CA ASN A 58 -5.82 -20.52 -0.40
C ASN A 58 -6.30 -19.17 -0.94
N PHE A 59 -6.56 -18.23 -0.05
CA PHE A 59 -6.94 -16.88 -0.46
C PHE A 59 -5.85 -16.26 -1.35
N ILE A 60 -4.60 -16.33 -0.91
CA ILE A 60 -3.47 -15.74 -1.64
C ILE A 60 -3.30 -16.40 -3.01
N GLU A 61 -3.35 -17.71 -3.06
CA GLU A 61 -3.20 -18.44 -4.32
C GLU A 61 -4.31 -18.07 -5.31
N ILE A 62 -5.54 -18.02 -4.86
CA ILE A 62 -6.68 -17.72 -5.72
C ILE A 62 -6.63 -16.27 -6.20
N ILE A 63 -6.40 -15.32 -5.31
CA ILE A 63 -6.39 -13.90 -5.69
C ILE A 63 -5.25 -13.58 -6.65
N ASN A 64 -4.10 -14.23 -6.48
CA ASN A 64 -2.96 -14.01 -7.36
C ASN A 64 -3.14 -14.59 -8.76
N GLY A 65 -4.14 -15.45 -8.96
CA GLY A 65 -4.54 -15.93 -10.28
C GLY A 65 -5.74 -15.19 -10.87
N ALA A 66 -6.19 -14.13 -10.22
CA ALA A 66 -7.41 -13.42 -10.59
C ALA A 66 -7.18 -11.92 -10.71
N THR A 67 -8.22 -11.17 -11.03
CA THR A 67 -8.12 -9.73 -11.30
C THR A 67 -7.79 -8.88 -10.07
N GLY A 68 -7.96 -9.44 -8.88
CA GLY A 68 -7.63 -8.72 -7.64
C GLY A 68 -6.16 -8.71 -7.29
N LYS A 69 -5.33 -9.38 -8.08
CA LYS A 69 -3.89 -9.43 -7.85
C LYS A 69 -3.29 -8.03 -7.82
N ASN A 70 -2.42 -7.78 -6.85
CA ASN A 70 -1.71 -6.51 -6.73
C ASN A 70 -0.39 -6.74 -5.98
N ASN A 71 0.38 -5.67 -5.79
CA ASN A 71 1.68 -5.79 -5.10
C ASN A 71 1.55 -6.41 -3.71
N THR A 72 0.53 -6.04 -2.96
CA THR A 72 0.33 -6.58 -1.61
C THR A 72 0.05 -8.08 -1.65
N THR A 73 -0.84 -8.52 -2.53
CA THR A 73 -1.18 -9.95 -2.60
C THR A 73 -0.02 -10.80 -3.09
N GLU A 74 0.81 -10.26 -3.99
CA GLU A 74 1.93 -11.02 -4.57
C GLU A 74 3.15 -11.05 -3.66
N VAL A 75 3.45 -9.95 -3.00
CA VAL A 75 4.73 -9.78 -2.30
C VAL A 75 4.60 -9.74 -0.79
N LYS A 76 3.52 -9.16 -0.27
CA LYS A 76 3.48 -8.81 1.16
C LYS A 76 2.67 -9.77 2.03
N LEU A 77 1.56 -10.30 1.52
CA LEU A 77 0.66 -11.08 2.38
C LEU A 77 1.34 -12.30 3.00
N GLU A 78 1.93 -13.15 2.18
CA GLU A 78 2.55 -14.36 2.70
C GLU A 78 3.80 -14.05 3.51
N LYS A 79 4.65 -13.21 2.97
CA LYS A 79 5.97 -12.95 3.52
C LYS A 79 5.96 -12.18 4.84
N PHE A 80 5.03 -11.25 5.01
CA PHE A 80 5.03 -10.35 6.16
C PHE A 80 3.79 -10.46 7.04
N VAL A 81 2.64 -10.81 6.49
CA VAL A 81 1.37 -10.84 7.21
C VAL A 81 1.07 -12.23 7.73
N VAL A 82 1.06 -13.24 6.86
CA VAL A 82 0.83 -14.63 7.27
C VAL A 82 1.94 -15.10 8.21
N SER A 83 3.17 -14.72 7.92
CA SER A 83 4.33 -15.02 8.77
C SER A 83 4.31 -14.26 10.10
N GLU A 84 3.53 -13.22 10.19
CA GLU A 84 3.46 -12.30 11.34
C GLU A 84 4.78 -11.59 11.62
N LYS A 85 5.65 -11.47 10.63
CA LYS A 85 6.93 -10.76 10.78
C LYS A 85 6.78 -9.25 10.67
N TYR A 86 5.86 -8.77 9.86
CA TYR A 86 5.55 -7.34 9.69
C TYR A 86 6.79 -6.45 9.55
N ASN A 87 7.75 -6.92 8.78
CA ASN A 87 9.05 -6.26 8.64
C ASN A 87 9.42 -6.02 7.17
N ALA A 88 8.49 -5.50 6.41
CA ALA A 88 8.73 -5.21 4.99
C ALA A 88 9.78 -4.13 4.77
N GLY A 89 10.03 -3.31 5.80
CA GLY A 89 11.08 -2.30 5.74
C GLY A 89 10.61 -0.94 5.24
N PHE A 90 9.31 -0.69 5.23
CA PHE A 90 8.77 0.61 4.89
C PHE A 90 7.86 1.10 6.02
N ALA A 91 8.27 2.20 6.65
CA ALA A 91 7.59 2.74 7.81
C ALA A 91 6.21 3.29 7.46
N LEU A 92 5.24 3.05 8.34
CA LEU A 92 3.88 3.53 8.16
C LEU A 92 3.81 5.05 8.06
N ASP A 93 4.60 5.77 8.84
CA ASP A 93 4.60 7.25 8.81
C ASP A 93 5.09 7.78 7.44
N LEU A 94 6.02 7.09 6.79
CA LEU A 94 6.46 7.47 5.45
C LEU A 94 5.37 7.22 4.42
N MET A 95 4.64 6.12 4.55
CA MET A 95 3.50 5.86 3.69
C MET A 95 2.43 6.94 3.85
N ILE A 96 2.14 7.34 5.08
CA ILE A 96 1.18 8.40 5.38
C ILE A 96 1.61 9.71 4.72
N LYS A 97 2.89 10.04 4.83
CA LYS A 97 3.42 11.25 4.21
C LYS A 97 3.18 11.25 2.70
N ASP A 98 3.52 10.16 2.03
CA ASP A 98 3.34 10.05 0.58
C ASP A 98 1.86 10.09 0.19
N VAL A 99 1.01 9.39 0.91
CA VAL A 99 -0.44 9.38 0.65
C VAL A 99 -1.05 10.75 0.92
N SER A 100 -0.56 11.46 1.92
CA SER A 100 -1.00 12.84 2.20
C SER A 100 -0.68 13.78 1.03
N ILE A 101 0.52 13.66 0.47
CA ILE A 101 0.91 14.45 -0.70
C ILE A 101 0.00 14.12 -1.89
N ALA A 102 -0.24 12.83 -2.13
CA ALA A 102 -1.12 12.38 -3.20
C ALA A 102 -2.55 12.92 -3.02
N HIS A 103 -3.05 12.85 -1.79
CA HIS A 103 -4.39 13.35 -1.47
C HIS A 103 -4.50 14.86 -1.75
N GLN A 104 -3.52 15.64 -1.34
CA GLN A 104 -3.48 17.08 -1.62
C GLN A 104 -3.47 17.35 -3.13
N LEU A 105 -2.69 16.59 -3.87
CA LEU A 105 -2.62 16.73 -5.32
C LEU A 105 -3.96 16.38 -5.98
N ILE A 106 -4.58 15.30 -5.55
CA ILE A 106 -5.89 14.87 -6.05
C ILE A 106 -6.96 15.93 -5.76
N GLN A 107 -6.97 16.48 -4.56
CA GLN A 107 -7.90 17.54 -4.18
C GLN A 107 -7.72 18.78 -5.06
N LYS A 108 -6.48 19.13 -5.35
CA LYS A 108 -6.17 20.30 -6.16
C LYS A 108 -6.61 20.14 -7.61
N MET A 109 -6.45 18.94 -8.16
CA MET A 109 -6.71 18.67 -9.58
C MET A 109 -8.13 18.21 -9.89
N SER A 110 -8.76 17.52 -8.94
CA SER A 110 -10.06 16.87 -9.17
C SER A 110 -10.86 16.91 -7.87
N SER A 111 -11.73 17.85 -7.75
CA SER A 111 -12.39 18.22 -6.50
C SER A 111 -13.23 17.14 -5.80
N ASP A 112 -13.62 16.06 -6.47
CA ASP A 112 -14.55 15.08 -5.88
C ASP A 112 -14.04 13.63 -5.92
N ASN A 113 -12.88 13.40 -5.32
CA ASN A 113 -12.34 12.04 -5.24
C ASN A 113 -12.26 11.59 -3.78
N PRO A 114 -13.29 10.90 -3.27
CA PRO A 114 -13.38 10.60 -1.84
C PRO A 114 -12.40 9.51 -1.36
N LEU A 115 -11.92 8.65 -2.26
CA LEU A 115 -11.13 7.49 -1.84
C LEU A 115 -9.80 7.88 -1.20
N SER A 116 -9.09 8.86 -1.76
CA SER A 116 -7.80 9.26 -1.20
C SER A 116 -7.93 9.77 0.22
N LYS A 117 -9.00 10.49 0.52
CA LYS A 117 -9.28 10.96 1.87
C LYS A 117 -9.49 9.78 2.82
N GLN A 118 -10.23 8.77 2.38
CA GLN A 118 -10.51 7.60 3.21
C GLN A 118 -9.28 6.74 3.43
N VAL A 119 -8.46 6.55 2.40
CA VAL A 119 -7.20 5.82 2.53
C VAL A 119 -6.29 6.51 3.54
N LEU A 120 -6.15 7.83 3.42
CA LEU A 120 -5.32 8.60 4.33
C LEU A 120 -5.82 8.50 5.77
N ALA A 121 -7.12 8.67 5.98
CA ALA A 121 -7.72 8.58 7.30
C ALA A 121 -7.53 7.18 7.91
N TYR A 122 -7.64 6.15 7.10
CA TYR A 122 -7.45 4.78 7.55
C TYR A 122 -6.02 4.55 8.05
N LEU A 123 -5.04 5.04 7.30
CA LEU A 123 -3.64 4.91 7.67
C LEU A 123 -3.32 5.73 8.92
N GLU A 124 -3.83 6.94 9.00
CA GLU A 124 -3.63 7.81 10.18
C GLU A 124 -4.23 7.21 11.44
N ASN A 125 -5.42 6.63 11.32
CA ASN A 125 -6.06 5.94 12.44
C ASN A 125 -5.24 4.72 12.87
N SER A 126 -4.72 3.96 11.91
CA SER A 126 -3.85 2.82 12.18
C SER A 126 -2.58 3.26 12.91
N TYR A 127 -2.02 4.38 12.50
CA TYR A 127 -0.82 4.92 13.15
C TYR A 127 -1.08 5.31 14.60
N LYS A 128 -2.24 5.87 14.89
CA LYS A 128 -2.61 6.20 16.28
C LYS A 128 -2.66 4.96 17.17
N ILE A 129 -3.08 3.84 16.60
CA ILE A 129 -3.18 2.57 17.34
C ILE A 129 -1.81 1.89 17.45
N LEU A 130 -1.08 1.83 16.35
CA LEU A 130 0.18 1.07 16.27
C LEU A 130 1.37 1.83 16.85
N GLY A 131 1.38 3.15 16.68
CA GLY A 131 2.42 3.98 17.23
C GLY A 131 3.64 4.16 16.31
N LYS A 132 4.59 4.90 16.85
CA LYS A 132 5.83 5.27 16.17
C LYS A 132 6.65 4.03 15.83
N ASN A 133 7.37 4.09 14.73
CA ASN A 133 8.26 3.02 14.23
C ASN A 133 7.53 1.78 13.72
N SER A 134 6.23 1.85 13.50
CA SER A 134 5.50 0.72 12.93
C SER A 134 5.78 0.58 11.44
N ASP A 135 5.90 -0.66 10.99
CA ASP A 135 5.98 -1.01 9.57
C ASP A 135 4.57 -0.91 8.97
N HIS A 136 4.48 -0.52 7.69
CA HIS A 136 3.17 -0.36 7.06
C HIS A 136 2.36 -1.67 7.01
N THR A 137 3.03 -2.81 7.01
CA THR A 137 2.34 -4.11 7.02
C THR A 137 1.65 -4.40 8.37
N GLU A 138 2.04 -3.70 9.43
CA GLU A 138 1.38 -3.84 10.74
C GLU A 138 -0.05 -3.31 10.74
N VAL A 139 -0.45 -2.56 9.72
CA VAL A 139 -1.84 -2.12 9.55
C VAL A 139 -2.81 -3.30 9.61
N PHE A 140 -2.39 -4.47 9.16
CA PHE A 140 -3.21 -5.68 9.25
C PHE A 140 -3.62 -6.00 10.70
N LYS A 141 -2.77 -5.70 11.66
CA LYS A 141 -3.05 -5.96 13.07
C LYS A 141 -4.27 -5.19 13.58
N VAL A 142 -4.51 -4.01 13.03
CA VAL A 142 -5.65 -3.17 13.41
C VAL A 142 -6.96 -3.82 13.01
N LEU A 143 -6.95 -4.57 11.92
CA LEU A 143 -8.14 -5.26 11.40
C LEU A 143 -8.46 -6.56 12.12
N LYS A 144 -7.47 -7.19 12.72
CA LYS A 144 -7.64 -8.51 13.35
C LYS A 144 -8.64 -8.50 14.51
N ASN A 145 -8.85 -7.35 15.06
CA ASN A 145 -9.80 -7.18 16.14
C ASN A 145 -11.19 -6.90 15.58
#